data_58d26312841e9263b56bde0be49d2f8e
#
_entry.id   58d26312841e9263b56bde0be49d2f8e
#
_cell.length_a   1.000
_cell.length_b   1.000
_cell.length_c   1.000
_cell.angle_alpha   90.00
_cell.angle_beta   90.00
_cell.angle_gamma   90.00
#
_symmetry.space_group_name_H-M   'P 1'
#
loop_
_entity.id
_entity.type
_entity.pdbx_description
1 polymer ?
#
loop_
_entity_poly.entity_id
_entity_poly.type
_entity_poly.pdbx_seq_one_letter_code
_entity_poly.pdbx_strand_id
1 'polypeptide(L)'
;SEVRKLRELLSAQAPQEQVIIPEAPYQNNDEAWTSLLMDIHKQEVITGKKVWSKEFDPVGRNIEIIPLGDLHVGHKAFNLSKLQAIIDYILSTPDAYTILVGDQAETATKQSIGKGLYEEDHHLKQQIEILEKLLRPLASTGKLLGIHPGNHEFRMEGLTGIDPMEWLARWLEVPYLG
;
A
#
# COMPACT_ATOMS: atom_id res chain seq x y z
N SER A 1 49.54 -23.97 15.11
CA SER A 1 48.37 -23.80 15.98
C SER A 1 47.12 -23.71 15.14
N GLU A 2 46.01 -24.27 15.59
CA GLU A 2 44.72 -24.29 14.88
C GLU A 2 44.25 -22.88 14.48
N VAL A 3 44.57 -21.88 15.28
CA VAL A 3 44.25 -20.48 14.97
C VAL A 3 44.93 -19.96 13.70
N ARG A 4 46.11 -20.50 13.37
CA ARG A 4 46.82 -20.13 12.15
C ARG A 4 46.18 -20.79 10.93
N LYS A 5 45.74 -22.02 11.04
CA LYS A 5 44.99 -22.73 9.98
C LYS A 5 43.62 -22.08 9.71
N LEU A 6 42.93 -21.63 10.74
CA LEU A 6 41.66 -20.90 10.60
C LEU A 6 41.85 -19.53 9.92
N ARG A 7 42.95 -18.83 10.21
CA ARG A 7 43.26 -17.58 9.50
C ARG A 7 43.61 -17.80 8.03
N GLU A 8 44.32 -18.89 7.70
CA GLU A 8 44.62 -19.23 6.34
C GLU A 8 43.38 -19.68 5.54
N LEU A 9 42.43 -20.35 6.20
CA LEU A 9 41.12 -20.69 5.61
C LEU A 9 40.19 -19.47 5.41
N LEU A 10 40.27 -18.50 6.32
CA LEU A 10 39.50 -17.26 6.21
C LEU A 10 40.13 -16.24 5.25
N SER A 11 41.42 -16.38 4.97
CA SER A 11 42.13 -15.56 3.96
C SER A 11 42.13 -16.17 2.54
N ALA A 12 41.62 -17.41 2.40
CA ALA A 12 41.23 -17.92 1.07
C ALA A 12 39.96 -17.17 0.66
N GLN A 13 40.15 -15.96 0.14
CA GLN A 13 39.07 -15.19 -0.45
C GLN A 13 38.37 -16.06 -1.48
N ALA A 14 37.08 -16.30 -1.29
CA ALA A 14 36.24 -16.72 -2.37
C ALA A 14 36.53 -15.78 -3.58
N PRO A 15 36.60 -16.30 -4.81
CA PRO A 15 36.79 -15.45 -5.95
C PRO A 15 35.75 -14.35 -5.85
N GLN A 16 36.20 -13.10 -5.72
CA GLN A 16 35.31 -11.95 -5.86
C GLN A 16 34.77 -12.06 -7.28
N GLU A 17 33.56 -12.58 -7.42
CA GLU A 17 32.79 -12.31 -8.62
C GLU A 17 32.81 -10.77 -8.76
N GLN A 18 33.58 -10.28 -9.69
CA GLN A 18 33.48 -8.91 -10.12
C GLN A 18 32.05 -8.78 -10.63
N VAL A 19 31.20 -8.20 -9.81
CA VAL A 19 29.91 -7.70 -10.27
C VAL A 19 30.29 -6.66 -11.34
N ILE A 20 30.26 -7.08 -12.59
CA ILE A 20 30.31 -6.17 -13.72
C ILE A 20 29.00 -5.42 -13.63
N ILE A 21 29.05 -4.27 -12.94
CA ILE A 21 28.00 -3.28 -13.06
C ILE A 21 28.08 -2.85 -14.51
N PRO A 22 27.08 -3.17 -15.37
CA PRO A 22 27.08 -2.63 -16.71
C PRO A 22 27.24 -1.12 -16.54
N GLU A 23 28.21 -0.51 -17.22
CA GLU A 23 28.21 0.92 -17.37
C GLU A 23 26.84 1.27 -17.92
N ALA A 24 25.97 1.75 -17.04
CA ALA A 24 24.69 2.25 -17.47
C ALA A 24 25.00 3.27 -18.55
N PRO A 25 24.32 3.22 -19.69
CA PRO A 25 24.45 4.23 -20.71
C PRO A 25 23.75 5.50 -20.23
N TYR A 26 24.16 6.00 -19.08
CA TYR A 26 23.85 7.33 -18.63
C TYR A 26 24.78 8.29 -19.39
N GLN A 27 24.54 8.39 -20.69
CA GLN A 27 24.78 9.65 -21.32
C GLN A 27 23.86 10.62 -20.62
N ASN A 28 24.45 11.64 -20.01
CA ASN A 28 23.77 12.77 -19.40
C ASN A 28 22.86 13.38 -20.48
N ASN A 29 21.67 12.84 -20.62
CA ASN A 29 20.69 13.35 -21.55
C ASN A 29 19.71 14.20 -20.72
N ASP A 30 20.18 15.40 -20.36
CA ASP A 30 19.41 16.37 -19.60
C ASP A 30 18.04 16.64 -20.27
N GLU A 31 17.99 16.51 -21.61
CA GLU A 31 16.74 16.65 -22.36
C GLU A 31 15.76 15.49 -22.07
N ALA A 32 16.26 14.25 -21.98
CA ALA A 32 15.40 13.10 -21.68
C ALA A 32 14.86 13.16 -20.24
N TRP A 33 15.70 13.58 -19.28
CA TRP A 33 15.25 13.81 -17.90
C TRP A 33 14.27 14.94 -17.81
N THR A 34 14.53 16.06 -18.50
CA THR A 34 13.61 17.22 -18.53
C THR A 34 12.27 16.82 -19.15
N SER A 35 12.28 16.05 -20.25
CA SER A 35 11.05 15.54 -20.86
C SER A 35 10.28 14.63 -19.93
N LEU A 36 10.97 13.68 -19.25
CA LEU A 36 10.35 12.77 -18.29
C LEU A 36 9.74 13.54 -17.11
N LEU A 37 10.45 14.51 -16.55
CA LEU A 37 9.94 15.35 -15.46
C LEU A 37 8.74 16.19 -15.90
N MET A 38 8.77 16.73 -17.13
CA MET A 38 7.63 17.45 -17.70
C MET A 38 6.41 16.55 -17.91
N ASP A 39 6.62 15.29 -18.32
CA ASP A 39 5.53 14.34 -18.52
C ASP A 39 4.93 13.88 -17.18
N ILE A 40 5.76 13.67 -16.15
CA ILE A 40 5.30 13.41 -14.78
C ILE A 40 4.49 14.61 -14.27
N HIS A 41 5.02 15.83 -14.43
CA HIS A 41 4.34 17.04 -13.99
C HIS A 41 3.01 17.28 -14.74
N LYS A 42 2.98 17.01 -16.05
CA LYS A 42 1.72 17.05 -16.82
C LYS A 42 0.70 16.04 -16.33
N GLN A 43 1.13 14.83 -15.92
CA GLN A 43 0.23 13.83 -15.34
C GLN A 43 -0.34 14.28 -14.00
N GLU A 44 0.45 14.99 -13.17
CA GLU A 44 -0.03 15.58 -11.92
C GLU A 44 -1.01 16.73 -12.15
N VAL A 45 -0.80 17.55 -13.18
CA VAL A 45 -1.70 18.68 -13.52
C VAL A 45 -3.01 18.24 -14.19
N ILE A 46 -3.06 17.06 -14.80
CA ILE A 46 -4.29 16.48 -15.39
C ILE A 46 -5.24 15.91 -14.31
N THR A 47 -4.91 16.03 -13.03
CA THR A 47 -5.82 15.69 -11.94
C THR A 47 -6.95 16.70 -11.75
N GLY A 48 -7.74 16.96 -12.80
CA GLY A 48 -9.11 17.37 -12.60
C GLY A 48 -9.80 16.30 -11.76
N LYS A 49 -10.77 16.65 -10.90
CA LYS A 49 -11.51 15.70 -10.05
C LYS A 49 -11.80 14.44 -10.82
N LYS A 50 -11.08 13.35 -10.50
CA LYS A 50 -11.34 12.05 -11.09
C LYS A 50 -12.70 11.61 -10.59
N VAL A 51 -13.67 11.57 -11.48
CA VAL A 51 -14.98 11.00 -11.17
C VAL A 51 -14.91 9.51 -11.49
N TRP A 52 -15.10 8.70 -10.47
CA TRP A 52 -15.22 7.27 -10.62
C TRP A 52 -16.70 6.89 -10.69
N SER A 53 -17.06 6.09 -11.68
CA SER A 53 -18.41 5.56 -11.81
C SER A 53 -18.35 4.04 -11.94
N LYS A 54 -19.29 3.36 -11.33
CA LYS A 54 -19.50 1.93 -11.45
C LYS A 54 -20.94 1.67 -11.81
N GLU A 55 -21.15 0.99 -12.93
CA GLU A 55 -22.46 0.49 -13.29
C GLU A 55 -22.64 -0.92 -12.72
N PHE A 56 -23.83 -1.19 -12.24
CA PHE A 56 -24.18 -2.47 -11.65
C PHE A 56 -25.35 -3.07 -12.45
N ASP A 57 -25.26 -4.36 -12.72
CA ASP A 57 -26.36 -5.18 -13.21
C ASP A 57 -26.77 -6.16 -12.10
N PRO A 58 -27.64 -5.73 -11.17
CA PRO A 58 -27.94 -6.51 -9.98
C PRO A 58 -28.73 -7.76 -10.32
N VAL A 59 -28.25 -8.89 -9.83
CA VAL A 59 -28.96 -10.18 -9.91
C VAL A 59 -30.17 -10.17 -8.97
N GLY A 60 -30.04 -9.47 -7.85
CA GLY A 60 -31.11 -9.22 -6.89
C GLY A 60 -31.91 -7.97 -7.21
N ARG A 61 -32.38 -7.31 -6.22
CA ARG A 61 -33.18 -6.07 -6.35
C ARG A 61 -32.48 -4.87 -5.74
N ASN A 62 -31.53 -5.11 -4.87
CA ASN A 62 -30.83 -4.07 -4.11
C ASN A 62 -29.32 -4.35 -4.19
N ILE A 63 -28.55 -3.28 -4.36
CA ILE A 63 -27.11 -3.29 -4.19
C ILE A 63 -26.84 -2.83 -2.78
N GLU A 64 -25.98 -3.54 -2.07
CA GLU A 64 -25.52 -3.20 -0.72
C GLU A 64 -24.08 -2.71 -0.79
N ILE A 65 -23.84 -1.46 -0.38
CA ILE A 65 -22.50 -0.90 -0.27
C ILE A 65 -22.16 -0.72 1.19
N ILE A 66 -21.14 -1.42 1.65
CA ILE A 66 -20.68 -1.43 3.04
C ILE A 66 -19.40 -0.59 3.10
N PRO A 67 -19.45 0.65 3.58
CA PRO A 67 -18.23 1.44 3.78
C PRO A 67 -17.42 0.86 4.94
N LEU A 68 -16.10 0.73 4.72
CA LEU A 68 -15.14 0.32 5.74
C LEU A 68 -14.18 1.47 6.01
N GLY A 69 -14.17 1.97 7.21
CA GLY A 69 -13.28 3.02 7.69
C GLY A 69 -12.79 2.72 9.11
N ASP A 70 -11.85 3.52 9.57
CA ASP A 70 -11.30 3.45 10.94
C ASP A 70 -10.86 2.04 11.33
N LEU A 71 -10.22 1.31 10.41
CA LEU A 71 -9.72 -0.03 10.69
C LEU A 71 -8.52 -0.01 11.60
N HIS A 72 -7.65 1.00 11.43
CA HIS A 72 -6.43 1.17 12.21
C HIS A 72 -5.59 -0.13 12.30
N VAL A 73 -5.37 -0.77 11.15
CA VAL A 73 -4.52 -1.97 11.09
C VAL A 73 -3.14 -1.63 11.60
N GLY A 74 -2.65 -2.39 12.58
CA GLY A 74 -1.42 -2.12 13.32
C GLY A 74 -1.66 -1.62 14.74
N HIS A 75 -2.81 -1.06 15.04
CA HIS A 75 -3.17 -0.68 16.41
C HIS A 75 -3.54 -1.93 17.24
N LYS A 76 -3.19 -1.93 18.53
CA LYS A 76 -3.48 -3.05 19.46
C LYS A 76 -4.97 -3.39 19.58
N ALA A 77 -5.85 -2.40 19.37
CA ALA A 77 -7.30 -2.60 19.40
C ALA A 77 -7.89 -3.06 18.07
N PHE A 78 -7.07 -3.26 17.01
CA PHE A 78 -7.55 -3.76 15.74
C PHE A 78 -8.24 -5.12 15.89
N ASN A 79 -9.47 -5.21 15.37
CA ASN A 79 -10.27 -6.42 15.49
C ASN A 79 -10.31 -7.21 14.18
N LEU A 80 -9.29 -8.05 13.99
CA LEU A 80 -9.16 -8.89 12.80
C LEU A 80 -10.38 -9.79 12.58
N SER A 81 -10.91 -10.41 13.64
CA SER A 81 -12.03 -11.34 13.52
C SER A 81 -13.29 -10.66 13.02
N LYS A 82 -13.55 -9.42 13.48
CA LYS A 82 -14.68 -8.62 13.01
C LYS A 82 -14.53 -8.24 11.53
N LEU A 83 -13.33 -7.80 11.13
CA LEU A 83 -13.06 -7.44 9.74
C LEU A 83 -13.22 -8.67 8.84
N GLN A 84 -12.68 -9.83 9.24
CA GLN A 84 -12.81 -11.09 8.48
C GLN A 84 -14.28 -11.46 8.30
N ALA A 85 -15.10 -11.38 9.35
CA ALA A 85 -16.53 -11.68 9.25
C ALA A 85 -17.27 -10.75 8.26
N ILE A 86 -16.88 -9.48 8.19
CA ILE A 86 -17.44 -8.53 7.20
C ILE A 86 -17.00 -8.89 5.79
N ILE A 87 -15.73 -9.22 5.60
CA ILE A 87 -15.18 -9.67 4.30
C ILE A 87 -15.93 -10.93 3.83
N ASP A 88 -16.08 -11.92 4.70
CA ASP A 88 -16.78 -13.17 4.39
C ASP A 88 -18.26 -12.92 4.02
N TYR A 89 -18.91 -12.01 4.71
CA TYR A 89 -20.27 -11.58 4.37
C TYR A 89 -20.35 -10.98 2.98
N ILE A 90 -19.46 -10.02 2.66
CA ILE A 90 -19.42 -9.36 1.35
C ILE A 90 -19.14 -10.38 0.23
N LEU A 91 -18.19 -11.31 0.46
CA LEU A 91 -17.84 -12.32 -0.52
C LEU A 91 -18.98 -13.30 -0.78
N SER A 92 -19.74 -13.67 0.25
CA SER A 92 -20.86 -14.62 0.16
C SER A 92 -22.16 -14.01 -0.34
N THR A 93 -22.30 -12.67 -0.29
CA THR A 93 -23.52 -11.97 -0.73
C THR A 93 -23.33 -11.44 -2.16
N PRO A 94 -24.13 -11.88 -3.16
CA PRO A 94 -23.90 -11.54 -4.57
C PRO A 94 -23.79 -10.04 -4.85
N ASP A 95 -24.74 -9.25 -4.38
CA ASP A 95 -24.86 -7.81 -4.67
C ASP A 95 -24.30 -6.93 -3.53
N ALA A 96 -23.45 -7.48 -2.65
CA ALA A 96 -22.72 -6.73 -1.63
C ALA A 96 -21.33 -6.31 -2.13
N TYR A 97 -20.97 -5.07 -1.87
CA TYR A 97 -19.73 -4.42 -2.25
C TYR A 97 -19.19 -3.59 -1.09
N THR A 98 -17.94 -3.19 -1.18
CA THR A 98 -17.31 -2.30 -0.18
C THR A 98 -16.51 -1.19 -0.83
N ILE A 99 -16.36 -0.12 -0.09
CA ILE A 99 -15.46 1.00 -0.38
C ILE A 99 -14.69 1.32 0.91
N LEU A 100 -13.39 1.58 0.80
CA LEU A 100 -12.61 2.04 1.95
C LEU A 100 -12.69 3.55 2.06
N VAL A 101 -13.00 4.05 3.26
CA VAL A 101 -13.33 5.46 3.48
C VAL A 101 -12.37 6.16 4.46
N GLY A 102 -11.15 5.63 4.59
CA GLY A 102 -10.07 6.26 5.35
C GLY A 102 -9.70 5.55 6.65
N ASP A 103 -8.52 5.90 7.16
CA ASP A 103 -7.91 5.41 8.40
C ASP A 103 -7.81 3.87 8.44
N GLN A 104 -7.31 3.32 7.35
CA GLN A 104 -7.15 1.86 7.19
C GLN A 104 -5.94 1.35 7.95
N ALA A 105 -4.83 2.13 7.92
CA ALA A 105 -3.60 1.84 8.62
C ALA A 105 -3.41 2.80 9.80
N GLU A 106 -2.81 2.32 10.89
CA GLU A 106 -2.55 3.18 12.05
C GLU A 106 -1.55 4.29 11.75
N THR A 107 -0.52 3.99 10.96
CA THR A 107 0.50 4.97 10.53
C THR A 107 1.01 5.90 11.64
N ALA A 108 1.20 5.37 12.85
CA ALA A 108 1.67 6.17 13.97
C ALA A 108 3.09 6.72 13.71
N THR A 109 3.29 7.98 14.00
CA THR A 109 4.58 8.67 13.90
C THR A 109 4.96 9.27 15.23
N LYS A 110 6.22 9.72 15.35
CA LYS A 110 6.67 10.46 16.56
C LYS A 110 5.88 11.74 16.82
N GLN A 111 5.17 12.25 15.80
CA GLN A 111 4.35 13.45 15.88
C GLN A 111 2.87 13.13 16.14
N SER A 112 2.50 11.85 16.20
CA SER A 112 1.14 11.44 16.51
C SER A 112 0.77 11.85 17.93
N ILE A 113 -0.45 12.36 18.11
CA ILE A 113 -0.95 12.80 19.40
C ILE A 113 -1.15 11.57 20.30
N GLY A 114 -0.61 11.62 21.52
CA GLY A 114 -0.72 10.53 22.49
C GLY A 114 0.45 9.54 22.42
N LYS A 115 0.21 8.30 22.85
CA LYS A 115 1.20 7.22 22.89
C LYS A 115 1.18 6.33 21.63
N GLY A 116 0.65 6.81 20.53
CA GLY A 116 0.38 6.02 19.32
C GLY A 116 1.53 5.11 18.88
N LEU A 117 2.78 5.59 18.94
CA LEU A 117 3.97 4.79 18.59
C LEU A 117 4.19 3.58 19.52
N TYR A 118 3.70 3.62 20.77
CA TYR A 118 3.81 2.53 21.75
C TYR A 118 2.61 1.58 21.70
N GLU A 119 1.59 1.93 20.94
CA GLU A 119 0.36 1.16 20.75
C GLU A 119 0.34 0.46 19.39
N GLU A 120 1.35 0.70 18.56
CA GLU A 120 1.54 0.10 17.25
C GLU A 120 2.27 -1.24 17.38
N ASP A 121 1.64 -2.32 16.93
CA ASP A 121 2.23 -3.66 16.95
C ASP A 121 2.96 -3.99 15.64
N HIS A 122 2.71 -3.23 14.57
CA HIS A 122 3.25 -3.48 13.23
C HIS A 122 3.73 -2.20 12.57
N HIS A 123 4.92 -2.25 11.96
CA HIS A 123 5.41 -1.15 11.12
C HIS A 123 4.54 -0.96 9.88
N LEU A 124 4.52 0.26 9.33
CA LEU A 124 3.69 0.63 8.18
C LEU A 124 3.72 -0.40 7.04
N LYS A 125 4.90 -0.88 6.66
CA LYS A 125 5.01 -1.92 5.62
C LYS A 125 4.19 -3.16 5.96
N GLN A 126 4.25 -3.64 7.20
CA GLN A 126 3.49 -4.82 7.64
C GLN A 126 1.99 -4.53 7.67
N GLN A 127 1.58 -3.31 8.06
CA GLN A 127 0.18 -2.90 8.04
C GLN A 127 -0.38 -2.96 6.62
N ILE A 128 0.35 -2.45 5.63
CA ILE A 128 -0.06 -2.49 4.23
C ILE A 128 -0.07 -3.91 3.67
N GLU A 129 0.90 -4.75 4.02
CA GLU A 129 0.92 -6.17 3.63
C GLU A 129 -0.27 -6.96 4.23
N ILE A 130 -0.68 -6.63 5.47
CA ILE A 130 -1.86 -7.22 6.11
C ILE A 130 -3.13 -6.77 5.38
N LEU A 131 -3.28 -5.47 5.11
CA LEU A 131 -4.41 -4.92 4.36
C LEU A 131 -4.51 -5.55 2.97
N GLU A 132 -3.40 -5.65 2.27
CA GLU A 132 -3.34 -6.27 0.95
C GLU A 132 -3.87 -7.70 0.97
N LYS A 133 -3.39 -8.53 1.90
CA LYS A 133 -3.82 -9.93 2.02
C LYS A 133 -5.30 -10.07 2.38
N LEU A 134 -5.80 -9.22 3.27
CA LEU A 134 -7.20 -9.26 3.71
C LEU A 134 -8.16 -8.79 2.59
N LEU A 135 -7.77 -7.78 1.84
CA LEU A 135 -8.63 -7.14 0.84
C LEU A 135 -8.51 -7.75 -0.57
N ARG A 136 -7.46 -8.51 -0.85
CA ARG A 136 -7.24 -9.15 -2.15
C ARG A 136 -8.43 -9.99 -2.63
N PRO A 137 -9.11 -10.80 -1.82
CA PRO A 137 -10.28 -11.55 -2.27
C PRO A 137 -11.42 -10.63 -2.75
N LEU A 138 -11.63 -9.49 -2.06
CA LEU A 138 -12.64 -8.51 -2.45
C LEU A 138 -12.26 -7.79 -3.77
N ALA A 139 -11.00 -7.44 -3.92
CA ALA A 139 -10.48 -6.82 -5.13
C ALA A 139 -10.59 -7.78 -6.33
N SER A 140 -10.13 -9.02 -6.18
CA SER A 140 -10.14 -10.04 -7.24
C SER A 140 -11.55 -10.41 -7.72
N THR A 141 -12.56 -10.26 -6.86
CA THR A 141 -13.96 -10.50 -7.20
C THR A 141 -14.70 -9.25 -7.68
N GLY A 142 -14.01 -8.10 -7.77
CA GLY A 142 -14.59 -6.81 -8.16
C GLY A 142 -15.55 -6.22 -7.12
N LYS A 143 -15.48 -6.70 -5.88
CA LYS A 143 -16.34 -6.27 -4.77
C LYS A 143 -15.74 -5.12 -3.95
N LEU A 144 -14.46 -4.82 -4.12
CA LEU A 144 -13.81 -3.61 -3.60
C LEU A 144 -13.89 -2.51 -4.65
N LEU A 145 -14.73 -1.50 -4.41
CA LEU A 145 -15.03 -0.45 -5.40
C LEU A 145 -13.94 0.61 -5.50
N GLY A 146 -13.18 0.82 -4.43
CA GLY A 146 -12.09 1.78 -4.39
C GLY A 146 -11.60 2.06 -2.98
N ILE A 147 -10.51 2.82 -2.90
CA ILE A 147 -9.83 3.16 -1.65
C ILE A 147 -9.69 4.68 -1.56
N HIS A 148 -10.26 5.27 -0.51
CA HIS A 148 -10.06 6.65 -0.12
C HIS A 148 -9.12 6.70 1.09
N PRO A 149 -8.08 7.56 1.10
CA PRO A 149 -7.21 7.73 2.26
C PRO A 149 -7.91 8.51 3.37
N GLY A 150 -7.47 8.29 4.61
CA GLY A 150 -7.90 9.03 5.78
C GLY A 150 -6.86 10.04 6.26
N ASN A 151 -7.12 10.64 7.41
CA ASN A 151 -6.20 11.61 7.99
C ASN A 151 -4.92 10.96 8.55
N HIS A 152 -4.94 9.67 8.87
CA HIS A 152 -3.76 8.92 9.27
C HIS A 152 -2.80 8.78 8.08
N GLU A 153 -3.30 8.39 6.92
CA GLU A 153 -2.54 8.25 5.69
C GLU A 153 -2.02 9.59 5.17
N PHE A 154 -2.85 10.64 5.18
CA PHE A 154 -2.43 12.00 4.80
C PHE A 154 -1.29 12.56 5.67
N ARG A 155 -1.21 12.18 6.95
CA ARG A 155 -0.05 12.53 7.78
C ARG A 155 1.24 11.90 7.27
N MET A 156 1.16 10.64 6.81
CA MET A 156 2.32 9.96 6.21
C MET A 156 2.72 10.62 4.90
N GLU A 157 1.77 10.92 4.04
CA GLU A 157 2.02 11.64 2.79
C GLU A 157 2.71 12.98 3.06
N GLY A 158 2.20 13.77 4.00
CA GLY A 158 2.79 15.06 4.38
C GLY A 158 4.23 14.95 4.94
N LEU A 159 4.60 13.82 5.55
CA LEU A 159 5.94 13.62 6.11
C LEU A 159 6.93 12.99 5.11
N THR A 160 6.46 12.17 4.20
CA THR A 160 7.30 11.31 3.36
C THR A 160 7.11 11.56 1.87
N GLY A 161 6.06 12.28 1.46
CA GLY A 161 5.64 12.40 0.06
C GLY A 161 5.03 11.10 -0.50
N ILE A 162 4.66 10.16 0.36
CA ILE A 162 4.14 8.85 -0.05
C ILE A 162 2.80 8.61 0.61
N ASP A 163 1.76 8.40 -0.21
CA ASP A 163 0.47 7.92 0.26
C ASP A 163 0.44 6.37 0.21
N PRO A 164 0.39 5.70 1.37
CA PRO A 164 0.36 4.25 1.43
C PRO A 164 -0.93 3.64 0.83
N MET A 165 -2.03 4.40 0.79
CA MET A 165 -3.30 3.93 0.21
C MET A 165 -3.27 3.97 -1.31
N GLU A 166 -2.56 4.93 -1.91
CA GLU A 166 -2.34 4.92 -3.37
C GLU A 166 -1.57 3.66 -3.79
N TRP A 167 -0.55 3.27 -3.03
CA TRP A 167 0.19 2.05 -3.30
C TRP A 167 -0.67 0.79 -3.11
N LEU A 168 -1.45 0.74 -2.04
CA LEU A 168 -2.37 -0.37 -1.79
C LEU A 168 -3.40 -0.50 -2.92
N ALA A 169 -3.96 0.62 -3.40
CA ALA A 169 -4.89 0.64 -4.51
C ALA A 169 -4.26 0.09 -5.80
N ARG A 170 -3.03 0.50 -6.11
CA ARG A 170 -2.26 -0.02 -7.26
C ARG A 170 -2.00 -1.52 -7.14
N TRP A 171 -1.60 -2.01 -5.97
CA TRP A 171 -1.34 -3.44 -5.76
C TRP A 171 -2.60 -4.29 -5.86
N LEU A 172 -3.73 -3.76 -5.42
CA LEU A 172 -5.02 -4.43 -5.50
C LEU A 172 -5.72 -4.23 -6.86
N GLU A 173 -5.17 -3.38 -7.73
CA GLU A 173 -5.74 -3.02 -9.04
C GLU A 173 -7.16 -2.43 -8.92
N VAL A 174 -7.37 -1.60 -7.90
CA VAL A 174 -8.64 -0.92 -7.65
C VAL A 174 -8.49 0.60 -7.75
N PRO A 175 -9.58 1.36 -7.97
CA PRO A 175 -9.53 2.81 -8.00
C PRO A 175 -8.99 3.42 -6.69
N TYR A 176 -8.04 4.35 -6.83
CA TYR A 176 -7.67 5.28 -5.76
C TYR A 176 -8.58 6.50 -5.84
N LEU A 177 -9.18 6.91 -4.72
CA LEU A 177 -10.25 7.92 -4.64
C LEU A 177 -9.82 9.19 -3.91
N GLY A 178 -8.53 9.35 -3.65
CA GLY A 178 -7.93 10.54 -3.05
C GLY A 178 -7.40 11.56 -4.05
#